data_435473e4c7e0109b9901dae2bb336e74
#
_entry.id   435473e4c7e0109b9901dae2bb336e74
#
_cell.length_a   1.000
_cell.length_b   1.000
_cell.length_c   1.000
_cell.angle_alpha   90.00
_cell.angle_beta   90.00
_cell.angle_gamma   90.00
#
_symmetry.space_group_name_H-M   'P 1'
#
loop_
_entity.id
_entity.type
_entity.pdbx_description
1 polymer ?
#
loop_
_entity_poly.entity_id
_entity_poly.type
_entity_poly.pdbx_seq_one_letter_code
_entity_poly.pdbx_strand_id
1 'polypeptide(L)'
;MSQSSVKTRRQLVVLTFSEIDCRRLQIAGDFNDWVPDRDIETRNINGCWQKVFTAEPGNYEYRIIVDGKWQQDPTNSAEVPNELGGINSLLQVRVHH
;
A
#
# COMPACT_ATOMS: atom_id res chain seq x y z
N MET A 1 33.96 -5.09 -3.80
CA MET A 1 33.36 -5.14 -3.35
C MET A 1 32.15 -5.17 -3.73
N SER A 2 31.56 -5.77 -3.52
CA SER A 2 30.41 -5.81 -3.85
C SER A 2 29.49 -5.02 -3.30
N GLN A 3 29.07 -4.20 -3.79
CA GLN A 3 28.27 -3.37 -3.27
C GLN A 3 26.93 -3.59 -3.70
N SER A 4 26.63 -4.50 -4.50
CA SER A 4 25.31 -4.67 -5.03
C SER A 4 24.31 -4.95 -3.94
N SER A 5 24.70 -5.52 -2.88
CA SER A 5 23.73 -5.83 -1.84
C SER A 5 23.23 -4.59 -1.16
N VAL A 6 23.97 -3.50 -1.24
CA VAL A 6 23.49 -2.34 -0.57
C VAL A 6 22.47 -1.59 -1.33
N LYS A 7 22.21 -1.98 -2.57
CA LYS A 7 21.24 -1.25 -3.32
C LYS A 7 19.84 -1.62 -2.99
N THR A 8 19.64 -2.77 -2.39
CA THR A 8 18.31 -3.24 -2.09
C THR A 8 18.05 -3.05 -0.63
N ARG A 9 17.20 -2.12 -0.33
CA ARG A 9 16.79 -1.90 1.03
C ARG A 9 15.32 -2.12 1.17
N ARG A 10 14.80 -3.05 0.37
CA ARG A 10 13.36 -3.28 0.36
C ARG A 10 12.94 -3.87 1.69
N GLN A 11 11.92 -3.29 2.25
CA GLN A 11 11.35 -3.70 3.52
C GLN A 11 10.05 -4.41 3.25
N LEU A 12 9.73 -5.39 4.07
CA LEU A 12 8.43 -6.04 4.00
C LEU A 12 7.38 -5.09 4.54
N VAL A 13 6.33 -4.88 3.78
CA VAL A 13 5.21 -4.03 4.16
C VAL A 13 3.97 -4.90 4.29
N VAL A 14 3.29 -4.79 5.42
CA VAL A 14 2.04 -5.50 5.64
C VAL A 14 1.00 -4.46 6.03
N LEU A 15 0.02 -4.25 5.16
CA LEU A 15 -1.09 -3.34 5.47
C LEU A 15 -2.30 -4.20 5.81
N THR A 16 -2.91 -3.91 6.96
CA THR A 16 -4.02 -4.70 7.48
C THR A 16 -5.28 -3.84 7.48
N PHE A 17 -6.36 -4.39 6.94
CA PHE A 17 -7.64 -3.70 6.87
C PHE A 17 -8.69 -4.60 7.55
N SER A 18 -8.98 -4.33 8.81
CA SER A 18 -9.81 -5.23 9.60
C SER A 18 -11.28 -4.85 9.61
N GLU A 19 -11.62 -3.66 9.13
CA GLU A 19 -12.99 -3.20 9.21
C GLU A 19 -13.58 -2.80 7.88
N ILE A 20 -13.06 -3.35 6.80
CA ILE A 20 -13.58 -3.06 5.47
C ILE A 20 -14.32 -4.30 4.98
N ASP A 21 -15.65 -4.20 4.97
CA ASP A 21 -16.49 -5.30 4.55
C ASP A 21 -16.70 -5.18 3.06
N CYS A 22 -16.10 -6.09 2.30
CA CYS A 22 -16.22 -6.08 0.86
C CYS A 22 -15.87 -7.44 0.30
N ARG A 23 -16.20 -7.64 -0.97
CA ARG A 23 -15.86 -8.89 -1.65
C ARG A 23 -14.45 -8.86 -2.20
N ARG A 24 -13.98 -7.68 -2.59
CA ARG A 24 -12.69 -7.55 -3.23
C ARG A 24 -12.05 -6.24 -2.79
N LEU A 25 -10.87 -6.34 -2.22
CA LEU A 25 -10.09 -5.19 -1.83
C LEU A 25 -8.79 -5.19 -2.60
N GLN A 26 -8.52 -4.11 -3.32
CA GLN A 26 -7.27 -3.94 -4.05
C GLN A 26 -6.57 -2.68 -3.59
N ILE A 27 -5.29 -2.57 -3.89
CA ILE A 27 -4.51 -1.41 -3.52
C ILE A 27 -3.68 -0.97 -4.73
N ALA A 28 -3.53 0.33 -4.92
CA ALA A 28 -2.70 0.88 -5.98
C ALA A 28 -2.02 2.15 -5.47
N GLY A 29 -0.78 2.33 -5.80
CA GLY A 29 -0.03 3.48 -5.35
C GLY A 29 1.32 3.59 -6.05
N ASP A 30 2.14 4.50 -5.54
CA ASP A 30 3.47 4.73 -6.08
C ASP A 30 4.34 3.48 -6.06
N PHE A 31 4.02 2.52 -5.21
CA PHE A 31 4.82 1.30 -5.06
C PHE A 31 4.53 0.27 -6.15
N ASN A 32 3.48 0.42 -6.94
CA ASN A 32 3.15 -0.55 -7.99
C ASN A 32 2.62 0.11 -9.26
N ASP A 33 3.10 1.31 -9.53
CA ASP A 33 2.75 2.09 -10.72
C ASP A 33 1.27 2.33 -10.85
N TRP A 34 0.57 2.38 -9.73
CA TRP A 34 -0.88 2.63 -9.66
C TRP A 34 -1.71 1.59 -10.41
N VAL A 35 -1.17 0.38 -10.55
CA VAL A 35 -1.91 -0.74 -11.15
C VAL A 35 -2.48 -1.58 -10.01
N PRO A 36 -3.80 -1.72 -9.92
CA PRO A 36 -4.40 -2.41 -8.77
C PRO A 36 -3.82 -3.80 -8.54
N ASP A 37 -3.35 -4.02 -7.33
CA ASP A 37 -2.77 -5.28 -6.83
C ASP A 37 -1.56 -5.80 -7.58
N ARG A 38 -0.94 -4.98 -8.43
CA ARG A 38 0.26 -5.42 -9.11
C ARG A 38 1.37 -5.65 -8.07
N ASP A 39 1.99 -6.82 -8.13
CA ASP A 39 3.06 -7.23 -7.22
C ASP A 39 2.66 -7.22 -5.74
N ILE A 40 1.37 -7.40 -5.47
CA ILE A 40 0.83 -7.41 -4.11
C ILE A 40 0.30 -8.80 -3.79
N GLU A 41 0.71 -9.36 -2.67
CA GLU A 41 0.12 -10.59 -2.17
C GLU A 41 -1.07 -10.22 -1.30
N THR A 42 -2.20 -10.86 -1.51
CA THR A 42 -3.42 -10.58 -0.77
C THR A 42 -3.79 -11.76 0.10
N ARG A 43 -4.14 -11.49 1.33
CA ARG A 43 -4.63 -12.49 2.26
C ARG A 43 -5.92 -11.99 2.88
N ASN A 44 -6.86 -12.89 3.12
CA ASN A 44 -8.08 -12.57 3.85
C ASN A 44 -8.27 -13.65 4.89
N ILE A 45 -8.15 -13.27 6.16
CA ILE A 45 -8.26 -14.20 7.26
C ILE A 45 -9.42 -13.75 8.12
N ASN A 46 -10.53 -14.47 8.03
CA ASN A 46 -11.73 -14.17 8.83
C ASN A 46 -12.22 -12.73 8.66
N GLY A 47 -12.20 -12.25 7.42
CA GLY A 47 -12.66 -10.88 7.13
C GLY A 47 -11.61 -9.81 7.31
N CYS A 48 -10.41 -10.17 7.73
CA CYS A 48 -9.32 -9.22 7.86
C CYS A 48 -8.45 -9.32 6.62
N TRP A 49 -8.41 -8.26 5.84
CA TRP A 49 -7.62 -8.22 4.61
C TRP A 49 -6.20 -7.80 4.90
N GLN A 50 -5.26 -8.43 4.25
CA GLN A 50 -3.86 -8.01 4.33
C GLN A 50 -3.29 -7.85 2.94
N LYS A 51 -2.54 -6.78 2.73
CA LYS A 51 -1.78 -6.54 1.50
C LYS A 51 -0.31 -6.61 1.86
N VAL A 52 0.42 -7.52 1.23
CA VAL A 52 1.81 -7.79 1.57
C VAL A 52 2.67 -7.55 0.35
N PHE A 53 3.69 -6.72 0.48
CA PHE A 53 4.60 -6.42 -0.61
C PHE A 53 5.92 -5.89 -0.03
N THR A 54 6.87 -5.60 -0.89
CA THR A 54 8.12 -5.00 -0.45
C THR A 54 8.27 -3.63 -1.11
N ALA A 55 8.91 -2.72 -0.43
CA ALA A 55 9.18 -1.38 -0.95
C ALA A 55 10.44 -0.83 -0.30
N GLU A 56 11.12 0.04 -1.01
CA GLU A 56 12.29 0.71 -0.45
C GLU A 56 11.81 1.78 0.54
N PRO A 57 12.65 2.18 1.49
CA PRO A 57 12.28 3.23 2.42
C PRO A 57 11.90 4.50 1.66
N GLY A 58 10.85 5.15 2.11
CA GLY A 58 10.36 6.36 1.47
C GLY A 58 8.89 6.57 1.75
N ASN A 59 8.35 7.61 1.12
CA ASN A 59 6.94 7.94 1.24
C ASN A 59 6.23 7.55 -0.06
N TYR A 60 5.09 6.93 0.09
CA TYR A 60 4.32 6.43 -1.05
C TYR A 60 2.87 6.86 -0.89
N GLU A 61 2.30 7.43 -1.95
CA GLU A 61 0.88 7.74 -1.96
C GLU A 61 0.13 6.55 -2.53
N TYR A 62 -1.05 6.30 -2.02
CA TYR A 62 -1.84 5.17 -2.49
C TYR A 62 -3.32 5.40 -2.25
N ARG A 63 -4.14 4.56 -2.88
CA ARG A 63 -5.56 4.47 -2.63
C ARG A 63 -5.96 3.01 -2.60
N ILE A 64 -7.13 2.72 -2.04
CA ILE A 64 -7.67 1.37 -2.09
C ILE A 64 -8.84 1.34 -3.06
N ILE A 65 -9.13 0.15 -3.56
CA ILE A 65 -10.25 -0.07 -4.46
C ILE A 65 -11.15 -1.10 -3.80
N VAL A 66 -12.34 -0.66 -3.37
CA VAL A 66 -13.29 -1.48 -2.64
C VAL A 66 -14.41 -1.86 -3.59
N ASP A 67 -14.47 -3.14 -3.96
CA ASP A 67 -15.47 -3.64 -4.92
C ASP A 67 -15.51 -2.78 -6.18
N GLY A 68 -14.33 -2.44 -6.70
CA GLY A 68 -14.20 -1.68 -7.92
C GLY A 68 -14.23 -0.18 -7.78
N LYS A 69 -14.41 0.35 -6.56
CA LYS A 69 -14.48 1.79 -6.35
C LYS A 69 -13.22 2.29 -5.67
N TRP A 70 -12.58 3.25 -6.29
CA TRP A 70 -11.36 3.87 -5.75
C TRP A 70 -11.73 4.79 -4.61
N GLN A 71 -11.00 4.67 -3.53
CA GLN A 71 -11.25 5.54 -2.38
C GLN A 71 -10.01 5.67 -1.52
N GLN A 72 -10.04 6.65 -0.63
CA GLN A 72 -9.03 6.83 0.37
C GLN A 72 -9.10 5.70 1.38
N ASP A 73 -7.96 5.34 1.97
CA ASP A 73 -7.92 4.33 3.01
C ASP A 73 -8.52 4.90 4.31
N PRO A 74 -9.67 4.40 4.74
CA PRO A 74 -10.32 4.96 5.93
C PRO A 74 -9.61 4.59 7.22
N THR A 75 -8.67 3.65 7.17
CA THR A 75 -7.94 3.23 8.37
C THR A 75 -6.64 3.99 8.56
N ASN A 76 -6.29 4.88 7.63
CA ASN A 76 -5.05 5.63 7.69
C ASN A 76 -5.36 7.13 7.71
N SER A 77 -4.96 7.81 8.79
CA SER A 77 -5.23 9.23 8.89
C SER A 77 -4.22 10.11 8.16
N ALA A 78 -3.13 9.55 7.67
CA ALA A 78 -2.14 10.32 6.93
C ALA A 78 -2.62 10.52 5.50
N GLU A 79 -2.78 11.78 5.10
CA GLU A 79 -3.41 12.14 3.83
C GLU A 79 -2.55 13.12 3.07
N VAL A 80 -2.65 13.04 1.74
CA VAL A 80 -1.97 13.98 0.85
C VAL A 80 -2.95 14.41 -0.24
N PRO A 81 -3.19 15.70 -0.42
CA PRO A 81 -4.03 16.15 -1.53
C PRO A 81 -3.35 15.82 -2.85
N ASN A 82 -4.09 15.37 -3.84
CA ASN A 82 -3.53 15.12 -5.16
C ASN A 82 -3.92 16.25 -6.11
N GLU A 83 -3.30 16.25 -7.29
CA GLU A 83 -3.48 17.35 -8.22
C GLU A 83 -4.85 17.43 -8.84
N LEU A 84 -5.63 16.38 -8.73
CA LEU A 84 -6.95 16.33 -9.34
C LEU A 84 -8.06 16.69 -8.36
N GLY A 85 -7.68 17.21 -7.19
CA GLY A 85 -8.67 17.60 -6.19
C GLY A 85 -9.11 16.51 -5.26
N GLY A 86 -8.51 15.33 -5.36
CA GLY A 86 -8.81 14.25 -4.45
C GLY A 86 -7.77 14.16 -3.34
N ILE A 87 -7.87 13.11 -2.55
CA ILE A 87 -6.96 12.87 -1.45
C ILE A 87 -6.43 11.45 -1.54
N ASN A 88 -5.12 11.32 -1.46
CA ASN A 88 -4.47 10.02 -1.38
C ASN A 88 -4.07 9.75 0.06
N SER A 89 -3.91 8.49 0.41
CA SER A 89 -3.38 8.09 1.69
C SER A 89 -1.86 8.01 1.59
N LEU A 90 -1.17 8.22 2.69
CA LEU A 90 0.28 8.23 2.72
C LEU A 90 0.81 7.04 3.50
N LEU A 91 1.72 6.30 2.88
CA LEU A 91 2.44 5.21 3.50
C LEU A 91 3.88 5.61 3.66
N GLN A 92 4.41 5.48 4.87
CA GLN A 92 5.82 5.72 5.12
C GLN A 92 6.50 4.39 5.38
N VAL A 93 7.51 4.07 4.57
CA VAL A 93 8.30 2.86 4.75
C VAL A 93 9.65 3.30 5.32
N ARG A 94 9.97 2.78 6.49
CA ARG A 94 11.18 3.19 7.21
C ARG A 94 12.17 2.05 7.24
N VAL A 95 13.43 2.40 7.39
CA VAL A 95 14.47 1.41 7.53
C VAL A 95 14.33 0.74 8.89
N HIS A 96 14.40 -0.59 8.91
CA HIS A 96 14.41 -1.34 10.17
C HIS A 96 15.85 -1.65 10.54
N HIS A 97 16.19 -1.51 11.78
CA HIS A 97 17.53 -1.77 12.30
C HIS A 97 17.55 -2.94 13.24
#